data_c369d1096bc1973216cae74d34a0de9a
#
_entry.id   c369d1096bc1973216cae74d34a0de9a
#
_cell.length_a   1.000
_cell.length_b   1.000
_cell.length_c   1.000
_cell.angle_alpha   90.00
_cell.angle_beta   90.00
_cell.angle_gamma   90.00
#
_symmetry.space_group_name_H-M   'P 1'
#
loop_
_entity.id
_entity.type
_entity.pdbx_description
1 polymer ?
#
loop_
_entity_poly.entity_id
_entity_poly.type
_entity_poly.pdbx_seq_one_letter_code
_entity_poly.pdbx_strand_id
1 'polypeptide(L)'
;VINAVPVEVRSVLSAAAAVFVVAGCAATVPPGPPSPAAFPRTRPELTGYRGTSRYADVRRFLDSLRALRAPLAFGSIGTTNEGREIPYVIASRPLVATPADAKRLGRPIVYVQGNIHAGEVEGKDALLALLRDLVFAAKPNALDSIVLIAVPIYNADGNERFAPQAVNRTEQNGPEMVGVRANAQNLDLNRDYVKAEAPETRASLAMFNLWDPDVFVDLHTTDGSFHGYALTYSPSLSPAAVFGGVYARDSLLPVLRERMRVRDGFEVFDYGNFVSDGRGLVADTTVPEGWET
;
A
#
# COMPACT_ATOMS: atom_id res chain seq x y z
N VAL A 1 -42.83 -16.24 -3.83
CA VAL A 1 -43.11 -17.59 -4.38
C VAL A 1 -42.76 -17.56 -5.85
N ILE A 2 -41.63 -18.07 -6.24
CA ILE A 2 -41.29 -18.31 -7.65
C ILE A 2 -40.71 -19.72 -7.72
N ASN A 3 -41.36 -20.56 -8.49
CA ASN A 3 -41.10 -21.97 -8.68
C ASN A 3 -39.82 -22.18 -9.55
N ALA A 4 -38.97 -23.07 -9.10
CA ALA A 4 -37.87 -23.61 -9.89
C ALA A 4 -38.38 -24.76 -10.76
N VAL A 5 -37.98 -24.77 -12.04
CA VAL A 5 -38.22 -25.86 -13.00
C VAL A 5 -36.89 -26.62 -13.17
N PRO A 6 -36.84 -27.92 -13.00
CA PRO A 6 -35.64 -28.71 -13.24
C PRO A 6 -35.47 -29.03 -14.74
N VAL A 7 -34.26 -28.86 -15.23
CA VAL A 7 -33.87 -29.30 -16.59
C VAL A 7 -33.14 -30.64 -16.46
N GLU A 8 -33.73 -31.69 -16.99
CA GLU A 8 -33.11 -33.00 -17.20
C GLU A 8 -32.15 -32.93 -18.40
N VAL A 9 -30.92 -33.36 -18.20
CA VAL A 9 -29.94 -33.58 -19.27
C VAL A 9 -29.84 -35.09 -19.52
N ARG A 10 -30.33 -35.53 -20.65
CA ARG A 10 -30.15 -36.90 -21.12
C ARG A 10 -28.79 -37.04 -21.79
N SER A 11 -28.02 -37.99 -21.32
CA SER A 11 -26.76 -38.46 -21.91
C SER A 11 -27.00 -39.34 -23.12
N VAL A 12 -26.29 -39.08 -24.21
CA VAL A 12 -26.16 -40.01 -25.35
C VAL A 12 -24.67 -40.32 -25.50
N LEU A 13 -24.31 -41.56 -25.18
CA LEU A 13 -23.01 -42.15 -25.50
C LEU A 13 -22.98 -42.56 -26.96
N SER A 14 -21.95 -42.19 -27.71
CA SER A 14 -21.52 -42.90 -28.90
C SER A 14 -19.99 -42.96 -28.95
N ALA A 15 -19.46 -44.17 -28.87
CA ALA A 15 -18.06 -44.47 -28.97
C ALA A 15 -17.62 -44.52 -30.45
N ALA A 16 -16.52 -43.86 -30.77
CA ALA A 16 -15.72 -44.14 -31.94
C ALA A 16 -14.25 -43.99 -31.61
N ALA A 17 -13.55 -45.10 -31.50
CA ALA A 17 -12.12 -45.14 -31.29
C ALA A 17 -11.38 -44.97 -32.63
N ALA A 18 -10.60 -43.89 -32.74
CA ALA A 18 -9.61 -43.73 -33.80
C ALA A 18 -8.24 -43.52 -33.13
N VAL A 19 -7.36 -44.51 -33.27
CA VAL A 19 -5.97 -44.46 -32.80
C VAL A 19 -5.18 -43.69 -33.84
N PHE A 20 -4.78 -42.46 -33.52
CA PHE A 20 -3.75 -41.73 -34.26
C PHE A 20 -2.46 -41.73 -33.40
N VAL A 21 -1.45 -42.46 -33.83
CA VAL A 21 -0.10 -42.30 -33.36
C VAL A 21 0.49 -41.07 -34.01
N VAL A 22 0.55 -39.95 -33.27
CA VAL A 22 1.31 -38.78 -33.67
C VAL A 22 2.60 -38.78 -32.85
N ALA A 23 3.71 -38.98 -33.53
CA ALA A 23 5.04 -38.72 -32.95
C ALA A 23 5.15 -37.18 -32.77
N GLY A 24 4.81 -36.70 -31.57
CA GLY A 24 4.92 -35.31 -31.21
C GLY A 24 6.32 -34.96 -30.75
N CYS A 25 7.02 -34.06 -31.45
CA CYS A 25 8.14 -33.34 -30.86
C CYS A 25 7.64 -32.69 -29.57
N ALA A 26 8.25 -33.08 -28.45
CA ALA A 26 7.98 -32.42 -27.16
C ALA A 26 8.47 -30.98 -27.25
N ALA A 27 7.59 -30.07 -27.62
CA ALA A 27 7.80 -28.65 -27.43
C ALA A 27 7.87 -28.45 -25.92
N THR A 28 9.02 -28.04 -25.41
CA THR A 28 9.19 -27.61 -24.02
C THR A 28 8.25 -26.43 -23.81
N VAL A 29 7.14 -26.67 -23.13
CA VAL A 29 6.25 -25.60 -22.68
C VAL A 29 7.12 -24.70 -21.78
N PRO A 30 7.23 -23.39 -22.08
CA PRO A 30 7.94 -22.51 -21.19
C PRO A 30 7.31 -22.61 -19.81
N PRO A 31 8.11 -22.59 -18.72
CA PRO A 31 7.57 -22.68 -17.37
C PRO A 31 6.50 -21.60 -17.21
N GLY A 32 5.29 -22.02 -16.86
CA GLY A 32 4.20 -21.14 -16.53
C GLY A 32 4.61 -20.16 -15.40
N PRO A 33 3.88 -19.07 -15.21
CA PRO A 33 4.18 -18.16 -14.11
C PRO A 33 4.26 -18.99 -12.81
N PRO A 34 5.23 -18.68 -11.93
CA PRO A 34 5.40 -19.42 -10.69
C PRO A 34 4.07 -19.44 -9.91
N SER A 35 3.76 -20.58 -9.32
CA SER A 35 2.57 -20.73 -8.46
C SER A 35 2.56 -19.63 -7.39
N PRO A 36 1.40 -19.07 -7.01
CA PRO A 36 1.29 -18.10 -5.92
C PRO A 36 2.00 -18.53 -4.62
N ALA A 37 2.13 -19.82 -4.37
CA ALA A 37 2.88 -20.37 -3.25
C ALA A 37 4.41 -20.16 -3.34
N ALA A 38 4.94 -19.77 -4.50
CA ALA A 38 6.37 -19.52 -4.72
C ALA A 38 6.78 -18.06 -4.41
N PHE A 39 5.83 -17.16 -4.19
CA PHE A 39 6.13 -15.75 -3.92
C PHE A 39 6.32 -15.48 -2.42
N PRO A 40 7.16 -14.49 -2.06
CA PRO A 40 7.36 -14.15 -0.66
C PRO A 40 6.04 -13.68 -0.03
N ARG A 41 5.78 -14.17 1.18
CA ARG A 41 4.62 -13.79 1.98
C ARG A 41 5.02 -12.77 3.02
N THR A 42 4.16 -11.79 3.25
CA THR A 42 4.33 -10.80 4.34
C THR A 42 4.13 -11.46 5.71
N ARG A 43 4.56 -10.80 6.76
CA ARG A 43 4.36 -11.30 8.13
C ARG A 43 2.87 -11.47 8.47
N PRO A 44 1.96 -10.53 8.15
CA PRO A 44 0.53 -10.76 8.32
C PRO A 44 0.03 -12.03 7.62
N GLU A 45 0.37 -12.25 6.37
CA GLU A 45 -0.03 -13.45 5.63
C GLU A 45 0.49 -14.76 6.27
N LEU A 46 1.68 -14.73 6.86
CA LEU A 46 2.26 -15.88 7.55
C LEU A 46 1.62 -16.15 8.92
N THR A 47 1.02 -15.14 9.54
CA THR A 47 0.45 -15.22 10.89
C THR A 47 -1.07 -15.22 10.90
N GLY A 48 -1.73 -15.32 9.72
CA GLY A 48 -3.19 -15.18 9.61
C GLY A 48 -3.66 -13.80 10.07
N TYR A 49 -2.92 -12.76 9.70
CA TYR A 49 -3.17 -11.34 10.01
C TYR A 49 -3.17 -10.99 11.50
N ARG A 50 -2.47 -11.79 12.32
CA ARG A 50 -2.31 -11.53 13.77
C ARG A 50 -0.99 -10.88 14.15
N GLY A 51 -0.09 -10.72 13.22
CA GLY A 51 1.23 -10.11 13.44
C GLY A 51 1.59 -9.14 12.34
N THR A 52 2.46 -8.19 12.63
CA THR A 52 3.00 -7.21 11.68
C THR A 52 4.50 -7.40 11.50
N SER A 53 5.04 -6.87 10.40
CA SER A 53 6.45 -6.98 10.04
C SER A 53 7.34 -6.13 10.95
N ARG A 54 8.40 -6.74 11.46
CA ARG A 54 9.55 -6.01 12.00
C ARG A 54 10.44 -5.52 10.85
N TYR A 55 11.38 -4.64 11.16
CA TYR A 55 12.35 -4.15 10.18
C TYR A 55 13.06 -5.30 9.43
N ALA A 56 13.50 -6.33 10.15
CA ALA A 56 14.13 -7.50 9.56
C ALA A 56 13.20 -8.29 8.61
N ASP A 57 11.89 -8.31 8.88
CA ASP A 57 10.92 -8.97 8.00
C ASP A 57 10.74 -8.16 6.71
N VAL A 58 10.65 -6.83 6.80
CA VAL A 58 10.62 -5.94 5.63
C VAL A 58 11.86 -6.15 4.76
N ARG A 59 13.05 -6.12 5.34
CA ARG A 59 14.31 -6.34 4.62
C ARG A 59 14.33 -7.70 3.95
N ARG A 60 13.98 -8.76 4.66
CA ARG A 60 13.91 -10.13 4.12
C ARG A 60 12.92 -10.26 2.96
N PHE A 61 11.77 -9.61 3.07
CA PHE A 61 10.78 -9.59 1.99
C PHE A 61 11.34 -8.93 0.73
N LEU A 62 11.94 -7.74 0.86
CA LEU A 62 12.56 -7.02 -0.25
C LEU A 62 13.73 -7.80 -0.86
N ASP A 63 14.56 -8.44 -0.04
CA ASP A 63 15.65 -9.30 -0.50
C ASP A 63 15.14 -10.54 -1.24
N SER A 64 13.98 -11.09 -0.83
CA SER A 64 13.33 -12.17 -1.55
C SER A 64 12.85 -11.75 -2.94
N LEU A 65 12.28 -10.53 -3.06
CA LEU A 65 11.92 -9.98 -4.37
C LEU A 65 13.16 -9.79 -5.27
N ARG A 66 14.26 -9.32 -4.69
CA ARG A 66 15.55 -9.18 -5.39
C ARG A 66 16.09 -10.53 -5.86
N ALA A 67 16.05 -11.54 -5.00
CA ALA A 67 16.50 -12.90 -5.31
C ALA A 67 15.66 -13.54 -6.44
N LEU A 68 14.37 -13.24 -6.50
CA LEU A 68 13.48 -13.64 -7.59
C LEU A 68 13.68 -12.83 -8.87
N ARG A 69 14.65 -11.90 -8.89
CA ARG A 69 14.93 -11.00 -10.02
C ARG A 69 13.69 -10.21 -10.44
N ALA A 70 12.86 -9.84 -9.48
CA ALA A 70 11.74 -8.95 -9.73
C ALA A 70 12.25 -7.66 -10.44
N PRO A 71 11.57 -7.16 -11.47
CA PRO A 71 12.01 -5.97 -12.21
C PRO A 71 11.75 -4.71 -11.38
N LEU A 72 12.54 -4.54 -10.33
CA LEU A 72 12.48 -3.47 -9.34
C LEU A 72 13.85 -2.82 -9.17
N ALA A 73 13.87 -1.51 -8.95
CA ALA A 73 15.07 -0.82 -8.48
C ALA A 73 14.95 -0.61 -6.97
N PHE A 74 16.03 -0.88 -6.24
CA PHE A 74 16.08 -0.82 -4.78
C PHE A 74 17.11 0.21 -4.34
N GLY A 75 16.79 0.95 -3.28
CA GLY A 75 17.69 1.92 -2.69
C GLY A 75 17.32 2.22 -1.23
N SER A 76 17.98 3.24 -0.68
CA SER A 76 17.69 3.83 0.61
C SER A 76 17.51 5.33 0.44
N ILE A 77 16.47 5.90 1.06
CA ILE A 77 16.30 7.37 1.07
C ILE A 77 17.23 8.03 2.12
N GLY A 78 17.68 7.28 3.10
CA GLY A 78 18.53 7.76 4.18
C GLY A 78 18.66 6.74 5.30
N THR A 79 19.14 7.22 6.44
CA THR A 79 19.38 6.42 7.64
C THR A 79 18.69 7.07 8.83
N THR A 80 18.04 6.26 9.66
CA THR A 80 17.42 6.69 10.91
C THR A 80 18.44 7.07 11.98
N ASN A 81 17.98 7.61 13.08
CA ASN A 81 18.84 7.98 14.20
C ASN A 81 19.57 6.76 14.81
N GLU A 82 18.94 5.57 14.85
CA GLU A 82 19.55 4.33 15.33
C GLU A 82 20.32 3.57 14.24
N GLY A 83 20.57 4.18 13.08
CA GLY A 83 21.41 3.63 12.01
C GLY A 83 20.73 2.64 11.08
N ARG A 84 19.39 2.56 11.05
CA ARG A 84 18.67 1.72 10.10
C ARG A 84 18.48 2.43 8.77
N GLU A 85 18.80 1.78 7.68
CA GLU A 85 18.45 2.28 6.35
C GLU A 85 16.93 2.36 6.19
N ILE A 86 16.44 3.42 5.52
CA ILE A 86 15.04 3.56 5.13
C ILE A 86 14.91 3.11 3.68
N PRO A 87 14.47 1.86 3.43
CA PRO A 87 14.46 1.31 2.08
C PRO A 87 13.37 1.93 1.22
N TYR A 88 13.70 2.13 -0.07
CA TYR A 88 12.69 2.38 -1.07
C TYR A 88 12.80 1.41 -2.25
N VAL A 89 11.71 1.27 -2.98
CA VAL A 89 11.63 0.45 -4.18
C VAL A 89 10.96 1.25 -5.29
N ILE A 90 11.52 1.18 -6.50
CA ILE A 90 10.88 1.72 -7.70
C ILE A 90 10.35 0.58 -8.54
N ALA A 91 9.11 0.70 -8.97
CA ALA A 91 8.44 -0.23 -9.85
C ALA A 91 7.79 0.51 -11.03
N SER A 92 8.09 0.08 -12.26
CA SER A 92 7.50 0.60 -13.51
C SER A 92 7.76 -0.36 -14.66
N ARG A 93 7.03 -0.22 -15.75
CA ARG A 93 7.31 -0.95 -17.00
C ARG A 93 7.31 0.00 -18.19
N PRO A 94 8.45 0.24 -18.87
CA PRO A 94 9.76 -0.29 -18.53
C PRO A 94 10.27 0.21 -17.19
N LEU A 95 11.17 -0.55 -16.55
CA LEU A 95 11.77 -0.14 -15.28
C LEU A 95 12.61 1.12 -15.50
N VAL A 96 12.39 2.10 -14.64
CA VAL A 96 13.24 3.29 -14.50
C VAL A 96 13.95 3.26 -13.16
N ALA A 97 15.15 3.79 -13.10
CA ALA A 97 15.95 3.83 -11.87
C ALA A 97 16.36 5.26 -11.46
N THR A 98 16.12 6.23 -12.33
CA THR A 98 16.50 7.63 -12.09
C THR A 98 15.31 8.58 -12.35
N PRO A 99 15.29 9.75 -11.69
CA PRO A 99 14.29 10.78 -11.97
C PRO A 99 14.29 11.22 -13.44
N ALA A 100 15.46 11.30 -14.07
CA ALA A 100 15.58 11.68 -15.47
C ALA A 100 14.92 10.65 -16.40
N ASP A 101 15.06 9.34 -16.09
CA ASP A 101 14.40 8.28 -16.84
C ASP A 101 12.88 8.34 -16.68
N ALA A 102 12.40 8.58 -15.45
CA ALA A 102 10.97 8.73 -15.18
C ALA A 102 10.37 9.91 -15.95
N LYS A 103 11.04 11.06 -15.94
CA LYS A 103 10.61 12.23 -16.72
C LYS A 103 10.60 11.96 -18.24
N ARG A 104 11.60 11.24 -18.77
CA ARG A 104 11.59 10.84 -20.19
C ARG A 104 10.47 9.87 -20.53
N LEU A 105 10.09 9.01 -19.59
CA LEU A 105 8.98 8.09 -19.78
C LEU A 105 7.63 8.81 -19.87
N GLY A 106 7.52 10.01 -19.28
CA GLY A 106 6.34 10.88 -19.35
C GLY A 106 5.11 10.29 -18.65
N ARG A 107 5.31 9.49 -17.60
CA ARG A 107 4.22 8.89 -16.81
C ARG A 107 4.16 9.52 -15.43
N PRO A 108 2.97 9.57 -14.82
CA PRO A 108 2.84 10.04 -13.44
C PRO A 108 3.73 9.26 -12.48
N ILE A 109 4.42 9.98 -11.61
CA ILE A 109 5.21 9.44 -10.52
C ILE A 109 4.34 9.43 -9.27
N VAL A 110 4.12 8.25 -8.72
CA VAL A 110 3.34 8.03 -7.49
C VAL A 110 4.30 7.61 -6.38
N TYR A 111 4.47 8.45 -5.39
CA TYR A 111 5.25 8.17 -4.20
C TYR A 111 4.32 7.72 -3.08
N VAL A 112 4.55 6.51 -2.55
CA VAL A 112 3.75 5.94 -1.47
C VAL A 112 4.65 5.63 -0.28
N GLN A 113 4.30 6.18 0.86
CA GLN A 113 5.00 6.00 2.13
C GLN A 113 4.10 5.30 3.14
N GLY A 114 4.64 4.38 3.90
CA GLY A 114 3.93 3.73 5.00
C GLY A 114 4.72 3.79 6.30
N ASN A 115 4.02 3.62 7.41
CA ASN A 115 4.61 3.48 8.73
C ASN A 115 5.29 4.76 9.27
N ILE A 116 4.74 5.93 8.97
CA ILE A 116 5.21 7.19 9.59
C ILE A 116 4.97 7.15 11.12
N HIS A 117 3.81 6.68 11.53
CA HIS A 117 3.53 6.25 12.89
C HIS A 117 3.69 4.73 12.96
N ALA A 118 4.70 4.26 13.65
CA ALA A 118 5.10 2.86 13.52
C ALA A 118 4.14 1.85 14.19
N GLY A 119 3.19 2.31 14.99
CA GLY A 119 2.07 1.51 15.47
C GLY A 119 0.96 1.32 14.43
N GLU A 120 0.93 2.13 13.37
CA GLU A 120 -0.01 2.05 12.24
C GLU A 120 0.56 1.09 11.21
N VAL A 121 0.24 -0.18 11.39
CA VAL A 121 0.99 -1.28 10.76
C VAL A 121 0.51 -1.63 9.35
N GLU A 122 -0.72 -1.29 9.02
CA GLU A 122 -1.44 -1.73 7.82
C GLU A 122 -0.75 -1.25 6.55
N GLY A 123 -0.39 0.04 6.48
CA GLY A 123 0.24 0.64 5.31
C GLY A 123 1.57 -0.01 4.94
N LYS A 124 2.41 -0.31 5.93
CA LYS A 124 3.68 -1.01 5.76
C LYS A 124 3.51 -2.35 5.09
N ASP A 125 2.65 -3.18 5.68
CA ASP A 125 2.47 -4.56 5.25
C ASP A 125 1.69 -4.65 3.93
N ALA A 126 0.69 -3.77 3.74
CA ALA A 126 -0.04 -3.67 2.48
C ALA A 126 0.86 -3.24 1.31
N LEU A 127 1.78 -2.30 1.53
CA LEU A 127 2.70 -1.84 0.49
C LEU A 127 3.69 -2.93 0.05
N LEU A 128 4.14 -3.78 0.96
CA LEU A 128 4.95 -4.95 0.62
C LEU A 128 4.17 -5.94 -0.26
N ALA A 129 2.93 -6.27 0.13
CA ALA A 129 2.06 -7.15 -0.65
C ALA A 129 1.76 -6.55 -2.03
N LEU A 130 1.44 -5.25 -2.10
CA LEU A 130 1.18 -4.53 -3.35
C LEU A 130 2.37 -4.60 -4.31
N LEU A 131 3.59 -4.38 -3.83
CA LEU A 131 4.81 -4.49 -4.66
C LEU A 131 4.93 -5.88 -5.28
N ARG A 132 4.78 -6.94 -4.48
CA ARG A 132 4.79 -8.33 -4.96
C ARG A 132 3.71 -8.55 -6.02
N ASP A 133 2.50 -8.18 -5.69
CA ASP A 133 1.34 -8.47 -6.54
C ASP A 133 1.42 -7.72 -7.88
N LEU A 134 1.82 -6.45 -7.89
CA LEU A 134 2.01 -5.68 -9.12
C LEU A 134 3.12 -6.24 -10.02
N VAL A 135 4.22 -6.69 -9.42
CA VAL A 135 5.38 -7.19 -10.17
C VAL A 135 5.10 -8.53 -10.82
N PHE A 136 4.41 -9.42 -10.12
CA PHE A 136 4.13 -10.78 -10.59
C PHE A 136 2.74 -10.94 -11.22
N ALA A 137 1.90 -9.92 -11.17
CA ALA A 137 0.58 -9.95 -11.81
C ALA A 137 0.68 -10.04 -13.34
N ALA A 138 -0.40 -10.55 -13.93
CA ALA A 138 -0.60 -10.50 -15.37
C ALA A 138 -0.59 -9.05 -15.88
N LYS A 139 -0.15 -8.88 -17.12
CA LYS A 139 -0.18 -7.59 -17.81
C LYS A 139 -1.48 -7.42 -18.59
N PRO A 140 -1.97 -6.20 -18.81
CA PRO A 140 -1.46 -4.94 -18.25
C PRO A 140 -1.89 -4.71 -16.81
N ASN A 141 -1.11 -3.90 -16.06
CA ASN A 141 -1.50 -3.42 -14.72
C ASN A 141 -0.96 -1.99 -14.50
N ALA A 142 -1.10 -1.46 -13.27
CA ALA A 142 -0.73 -0.08 -12.95
C ALA A 142 0.71 0.29 -13.35
N LEU A 143 1.66 -0.65 -13.27
CA LEU A 143 3.07 -0.40 -13.64
C LEU A 143 3.28 -0.09 -15.12
N ASP A 144 2.29 -0.37 -15.97
CA ASP A 144 2.33 -0.01 -17.40
C ASP A 144 1.94 1.46 -17.62
N SER A 145 1.44 2.16 -16.60
CA SER A 145 0.91 3.53 -16.69
C SER A 145 1.54 4.52 -15.74
N ILE A 146 2.17 4.06 -14.66
CA ILE A 146 2.80 4.90 -13.63
C ILE A 146 4.23 4.46 -13.32
N VAL A 147 4.98 5.34 -12.66
CA VAL A 147 6.21 5.03 -11.92
C VAL A 147 5.85 5.04 -10.44
N LEU A 148 5.89 3.89 -9.80
CA LEU A 148 5.63 3.76 -8.36
C LEU A 148 6.94 3.83 -7.59
N ILE A 149 7.03 4.72 -6.61
CA ILE A 149 8.08 4.78 -5.59
C ILE A 149 7.44 4.38 -4.27
N ALA A 150 7.91 3.31 -3.66
CA ALA A 150 7.37 2.76 -2.43
C ALA A 150 8.39 2.81 -1.30
N VAL A 151 8.04 3.42 -0.18
CA VAL A 151 8.81 3.47 1.07
C VAL A 151 7.98 2.73 2.14
N PRO A 152 8.16 1.40 2.28
CA PRO A 152 7.25 0.61 3.11
C PRO A 152 7.42 0.83 4.62
N ILE A 153 8.61 1.23 5.07
CA ILE A 153 8.90 1.42 6.50
C ILE A 153 9.67 2.72 6.72
N TYR A 154 8.93 3.80 6.92
CA TYR A 154 9.52 5.12 7.09
C TYR A 154 10.10 5.33 8.49
N ASN A 155 9.32 5.07 9.54
CA ASN A 155 9.76 5.13 10.94
C ASN A 155 10.30 3.77 11.40
N ALA A 156 11.47 3.39 10.88
CA ALA A 156 12.04 2.08 11.17
C ALA A 156 12.45 1.92 12.65
N ASP A 157 12.86 2.99 13.32
CA ASP A 157 13.24 2.94 14.74
C ASP A 157 12.03 2.79 15.66
N GLY A 158 10.98 3.57 15.44
CA GLY A 158 9.72 3.42 16.17
C GLY A 158 9.09 2.04 15.94
N ASN A 159 9.26 1.47 14.73
CA ASN A 159 8.78 0.13 14.43
C ASN A 159 9.45 -0.94 15.30
N GLU A 160 10.72 -0.81 15.66
CA GLU A 160 11.42 -1.80 16.46
C GLU A 160 11.11 -1.70 17.97
N ARG A 161 10.47 -0.64 18.40
CA ARG A 161 10.02 -0.45 19.79
C ARG A 161 8.70 -1.17 20.06
N PHE A 162 8.65 -2.45 19.74
CA PHE A 162 7.47 -3.29 19.92
C PHE A 162 7.06 -3.41 21.39
N ALA A 163 5.79 -3.11 21.64
CA ALA A 163 5.12 -3.38 22.89
C ALA A 163 3.67 -3.81 22.60
N PRO A 164 2.94 -4.28 23.62
CA PRO A 164 1.52 -4.58 23.45
C PRO A 164 0.76 -3.41 22.86
N GLN A 165 -0.17 -3.69 21.97
CA GLN A 165 -1.00 -2.68 21.32
C GLN A 165 -1.69 -1.78 22.34
N ALA A 166 -2.18 -2.33 23.45
CA ALA A 166 -2.76 -1.58 24.55
C ALA A 166 -1.80 -0.58 25.24
N VAL A 167 -0.48 -0.64 24.96
CA VAL A 167 0.53 0.31 25.45
C VAL A 167 0.92 1.32 24.37
N ASN A 168 1.22 0.82 23.17
CA ASN A 168 1.74 1.66 22.07
C ASN A 168 0.63 2.34 21.24
N ARG A 169 -0.56 1.75 21.19
CA ARG A 169 -1.70 2.21 20.40
C ARG A 169 -3.02 1.87 21.08
N THR A 170 -3.30 2.51 22.22
CA THR A 170 -4.47 2.26 23.06
C THR A 170 -5.81 2.50 22.36
N GLU A 171 -5.83 3.42 21.41
CA GLU A 171 -7.01 3.89 20.70
C GLU A 171 -7.36 3.05 19.46
N GLN A 172 -6.54 2.06 19.10
CA GLN A 172 -6.73 1.32 17.85
C GLN A 172 -6.82 -0.19 18.06
N ASN A 173 -7.52 -0.86 17.15
CA ASN A 173 -7.46 -2.30 16.98
C ASN A 173 -6.29 -2.66 16.06
N GLY A 174 -5.57 -3.73 16.39
CA GLY A 174 -4.44 -4.17 15.59
C GLY A 174 -3.85 -5.47 16.10
N PRO A 175 -2.68 -5.86 15.58
CA PRO A 175 -1.93 -6.98 16.12
C PRO A 175 -1.59 -6.77 17.59
N GLU A 176 -1.41 -7.88 18.32
CA GLU A 176 -1.07 -7.85 19.76
C GLU A 176 0.15 -6.99 20.08
N MET A 177 1.14 -7.02 19.19
CA MET A 177 2.41 -6.30 19.32
C MET A 177 2.62 -5.36 18.17
N VAL A 178 2.84 -4.08 18.45
CA VAL A 178 3.04 -3.01 17.46
C VAL A 178 4.17 -2.08 17.85
N GLY A 179 4.69 -1.30 16.89
CA GLY A 179 5.64 -0.22 17.13
C GLY A 179 5.01 0.97 17.84
N VAL A 180 5.83 1.99 18.10
CA VAL A 180 5.41 3.23 18.74
C VAL A 180 5.29 4.38 17.72
N ARG A 181 4.39 5.33 17.99
CA ARG A 181 4.15 6.49 17.12
C ARG A 181 5.43 7.29 16.80
N ALA A 182 6.18 7.65 17.84
CA ALA A 182 7.36 8.49 17.71
C ALA A 182 8.58 7.74 17.15
N ASN A 183 9.53 8.48 16.57
CA ASN A 183 10.83 7.94 16.15
C ASN A 183 11.79 7.75 17.35
N ALA A 184 13.05 7.43 17.08
CA ALA A 184 14.07 7.23 18.12
C ALA A 184 14.35 8.48 18.97
N GLN A 185 14.14 9.66 18.42
CA GLN A 185 14.32 10.96 19.10
C GLN A 185 13.06 11.41 19.83
N ASN A 186 12.03 10.57 19.90
CA ASN A 186 10.73 10.90 20.45
C ASN A 186 10.01 12.04 19.69
N LEU A 187 10.30 12.17 18.40
CA LEU A 187 9.62 13.12 17.51
C LEU A 187 8.46 12.42 16.81
N ASP A 188 7.34 13.12 16.67
CA ASP A 188 6.27 12.75 15.79
C ASP A 188 6.64 13.19 14.36
N LEU A 189 6.96 12.22 13.49
CA LEU A 189 7.40 12.50 12.12
C LEU A 189 6.32 13.21 11.29
N ASN A 190 5.04 12.99 11.63
CA ASN A 190 3.93 13.67 10.98
C ASN A 190 3.67 15.09 11.51
N ARG A 191 4.50 15.58 12.42
CA ARG A 191 4.56 16.99 12.89
C ARG A 191 5.89 17.66 12.54
N ASP A 192 6.80 16.93 11.88
CA ASP A 192 8.18 17.37 11.66
C ASP A 192 8.44 17.94 10.26
N TYR A 193 7.51 17.85 9.31
CA TYR A 193 7.71 18.34 7.94
C TYR A 193 8.01 19.84 7.84
N VAL A 194 7.55 20.64 8.80
CA VAL A 194 7.85 22.07 8.86
C VAL A 194 9.24 22.32 9.45
N LYS A 195 9.61 21.57 10.49
CA LYS A 195 10.88 21.75 11.21
C LYS A 195 12.03 20.97 10.60
N ALA A 196 11.75 19.78 10.09
CA ALA A 196 12.74 18.85 9.52
C ALA A 196 13.91 18.53 10.48
N GLU A 197 13.57 18.31 11.76
CA GLU A 197 14.55 17.98 12.81
C GLU A 197 15.00 16.53 12.74
N ALA A 198 14.10 15.61 12.35
CA ALA A 198 14.39 14.18 12.21
C ALA A 198 15.21 13.87 10.94
N PRO A 199 16.17 12.96 11.00
CA PRO A 199 16.88 12.51 9.81
C PRO A 199 15.94 11.85 8.78
N GLU A 200 14.92 11.13 9.25
CA GLU A 200 13.87 10.53 8.44
C GLU A 200 13.13 11.59 7.61
N THR A 201 12.72 12.69 8.24
CA THR A 201 11.99 13.78 7.56
C THR A 201 12.87 14.44 6.50
N ARG A 202 14.12 14.74 6.82
CA ARG A 202 15.05 15.30 5.83
C ARG A 202 15.26 14.36 4.66
N ALA A 203 15.35 13.06 4.91
CA ALA A 203 15.52 12.04 3.88
C ALA A 203 14.30 11.95 2.95
N SER A 204 13.09 11.95 3.53
CA SER A 204 11.83 11.95 2.76
C SER A 204 11.69 13.20 1.91
N LEU A 205 11.95 14.38 2.48
CA LEU A 205 11.90 15.66 1.74
C LEU A 205 12.93 15.70 0.61
N ALA A 206 14.16 15.20 0.84
CA ALA A 206 15.18 15.11 -0.20
C ALA A 206 14.74 14.18 -1.35
N MET A 207 14.15 13.03 -1.02
CA MET A 207 13.62 12.10 -2.02
C MET A 207 12.45 12.71 -2.78
N PHE A 208 11.52 13.37 -2.08
CA PHE A 208 10.40 14.08 -2.69
C PHE A 208 10.88 15.15 -3.67
N ASN A 209 11.81 16.00 -3.27
CA ASN A 209 12.37 17.05 -4.12
C ASN A 209 13.16 16.49 -5.31
N LEU A 210 13.84 15.36 -5.13
CA LEU A 210 14.60 14.72 -6.20
C LEU A 210 13.71 14.12 -7.29
N TRP A 211 12.62 13.46 -6.88
CA TRP A 211 11.73 12.73 -7.79
C TRP A 211 10.57 13.57 -8.29
N ASP A 212 10.20 14.65 -7.58
CA ASP A 212 9.11 15.57 -7.93
C ASP A 212 7.84 14.78 -8.32
N PRO A 213 7.25 14.00 -7.36
CA PRO A 213 6.13 13.13 -7.65
C PRO A 213 4.85 13.90 -7.95
N ASP A 214 4.04 13.39 -8.88
CA ASP A 214 2.72 13.92 -9.21
C ASP A 214 1.68 13.62 -8.12
N VAL A 215 1.86 12.48 -7.44
CA VAL A 215 0.99 12.05 -6.35
C VAL A 215 1.84 11.54 -5.19
N PHE A 216 1.58 12.06 -4.01
CA PHE A 216 2.13 11.57 -2.74
C PHE A 216 1.01 10.94 -1.91
N VAL A 217 1.24 9.74 -1.41
CA VAL A 217 0.30 9.01 -0.55
C VAL A 217 1.01 8.62 0.74
N ASP A 218 0.51 9.08 1.86
CA ASP A 218 0.97 8.66 3.19
C ASP A 218 -0.06 7.71 3.81
N LEU A 219 0.37 6.49 4.09
CA LEU A 219 -0.51 5.44 4.56
C LEU A 219 -0.56 5.43 6.09
N HIS A 220 -1.70 5.88 6.60
CA HIS A 220 -2.02 5.90 8.02
C HIS A 220 -3.06 4.83 8.40
N THR A 221 -3.29 4.70 9.70
CA THR A 221 -4.47 4.07 10.27
C THR A 221 -5.25 5.14 11.04
N THR A 222 -6.56 4.98 11.21
CA THR A 222 -7.36 5.93 11.98
C THR A 222 -6.90 6.04 13.43
N ASP A 223 -7.26 7.12 14.09
CA ASP A 223 -6.99 7.39 15.52
C ASP A 223 -7.82 6.55 16.51
N GLY A 224 -8.46 5.48 16.02
CA GLY A 224 -9.32 4.60 16.81
C GLY A 224 -10.81 4.85 16.58
N SER A 225 -11.18 5.91 15.84
CA SER A 225 -12.54 6.10 15.42
C SER A 225 -12.98 4.94 14.50
N PHE A 226 -14.14 4.36 14.82
CA PHE A 226 -14.69 3.26 14.04
C PHE A 226 -15.47 3.82 12.84
N HIS A 227 -14.94 3.63 11.66
CA HIS A 227 -15.60 3.95 10.41
C HIS A 227 -16.24 2.70 9.81
N GLY A 228 -17.44 2.85 9.25
CA GLY A 228 -18.11 1.79 8.49
C GLY A 228 -17.54 1.55 7.09
N TYR A 229 -16.36 2.12 6.79
CA TYR A 229 -15.73 2.09 5.48
C TYR A 229 -14.49 1.21 5.48
N ALA A 230 -14.23 0.53 4.36
CA ALA A 230 -13.02 -0.27 4.19
C ALA A 230 -11.75 0.58 4.17
N LEU A 231 -11.85 1.82 3.68
CA LEU A 231 -10.78 2.82 3.62
C LEU A 231 -11.38 4.20 3.79
N THR A 232 -10.72 5.03 4.59
CA THR A 232 -10.95 6.47 4.61
C THR A 232 -9.73 7.19 4.05
N TYR A 233 -9.93 8.36 3.45
CA TYR A 233 -8.86 9.14 2.84
C TYR A 233 -9.07 10.63 3.08
N SER A 234 -7.98 11.38 2.96
CA SER A 234 -8.04 12.83 2.99
C SER A 234 -7.12 13.44 1.94
N PRO A 235 -7.61 14.38 1.11
CA PRO A 235 -6.76 15.15 0.22
C PRO A 235 -5.99 16.20 1.02
N SER A 236 -5.00 16.83 0.38
CA SER A 236 -4.33 17.98 0.99
C SER A 236 -5.33 19.12 1.24
N LEU A 237 -5.36 19.62 2.46
CA LEU A 237 -6.15 20.81 2.85
C LEU A 237 -5.32 22.10 2.84
N SER A 238 -4.05 22.02 2.48
CA SER A 238 -3.22 23.22 2.38
C SER A 238 -3.86 24.24 1.43
N PRO A 239 -4.07 25.49 1.86
CA PRO A 239 -4.54 26.55 0.96
C PRO A 239 -3.62 26.80 -0.23
N ALA A 240 -2.35 26.40 -0.13
CA ALA A 240 -1.38 26.47 -1.21
C ALA A 240 -1.56 25.35 -2.27
N ALA A 241 -2.27 24.28 -1.94
CA ALA A 241 -2.54 23.16 -2.87
C ALA A 241 -3.74 23.46 -3.79
N VAL A 242 -3.80 24.66 -4.36
CA VAL A 242 -4.96 25.14 -5.13
C VAL A 242 -5.35 24.22 -6.27
N PHE A 243 -4.37 23.73 -7.04
CA PHE A 243 -4.65 22.85 -8.18
C PHE A 243 -4.72 21.37 -7.75
N GLY A 244 -3.71 20.88 -7.04
CA GLY A 244 -3.61 19.47 -6.64
C GLY A 244 -4.72 19.07 -5.67
N GLY A 245 -5.01 19.88 -4.66
CA GLY A 245 -6.08 19.63 -3.68
C GLY A 245 -7.46 19.62 -4.33
N VAL A 246 -7.76 20.59 -5.18
CA VAL A 246 -9.03 20.66 -5.93
C VAL A 246 -9.17 19.46 -6.87
N TYR A 247 -8.12 19.13 -7.63
CA TYR A 247 -8.15 17.96 -8.51
C TYR A 247 -8.37 16.64 -7.73
N ALA A 248 -7.67 16.47 -6.62
CA ALA A 248 -7.84 15.30 -5.78
C ALA A 248 -9.28 15.19 -5.27
N ARG A 249 -9.81 16.26 -4.65
CA ARG A 249 -11.14 16.28 -4.05
C ARG A 249 -12.27 16.15 -5.07
N ASP A 250 -12.19 16.89 -6.18
CA ASP A 250 -13.33 17.05 -7.09
C ASP A 250 -13.28 16.09 -8.28
N SER A 251 -12.14 15.44 -8.54
CA SER A 251 -11.96 14.58 -9.71
C SER A 251 -11.42 13.17 -9.34
N LEU A 252 -10.27 13.09 -8.70
CA LEU A 252 -9.60 11.81 -8.47
C LEU A 252 -10.34 10.93 -7.46
N LEU A 253 -10.63 11.48 -6.28
CA LEU A 253 -11.22 10.73 -5.17
C LEU A 253 -12.67 10.30 -5.42
N PRO A 254 -13.55 11.09 -6.04
CA PRO A 254 -14.87 10.63 -6.44
C PRO A 254 -14.83 9.45 -7.43
N VAL A 255 -13.91 9.48 -8.40
CA VAL A 255 -13.71 8.37 -9.34
C VAL A 255 -13.17 7.13 -8.63
N LEU A 256 -12.23 7.30 -7.71
CA LEU A 256 -11.70 6.20 -6.90
C LEU A 256 -12.82 5.55 -6.07
N ARG A 257 -13.61 6.33 -5.37
CA ARG A 257 -14.76 5.89 -4.56
C ARG A 257 -15.71 5.05 -5.38
N GLU A 258 -16.14 5.56 -6.52
CA GLU A 258 -17.07 4.85 -7.39
C GLU A 258 -16.48 3.54 -7.96
N ARG A 259 -15.22 3.56 -8.35
CA ARG A 259 -14.55 2.36 -8.86
C ARG A 259 -14.42 1.28 -7.81
N MET A 260 -14.03 1.63 -6.58
CA MET A 260 -13.92 0.66 -5.49
C MET A 260 -15.27 0.06 -5.14
N ARG A 261 -16.33 0.89 -5.11
CA ARG A 261 -17.69 0.44 -4.87
C ARG A 261 -18.18 -0.53 -5.96
N VAL A 262 -18.02 -0.17 -7.22
CA VAL A 262 -18.56 -0.94 -8.35
C VAL A 262 -17.75 -2.20 -8.65
N ARG A 263 -16.41 -2.08 -8.62
CA ARG A 263 -15.53 -3.18 -9.02
C ARG A 263 -15.23 -4.13 -7.88
N ASP A 264 -14.98 -3.58 -6.70
CA ASP A 264 -14.42 -4.32 -5.58
C ASP A 264 -15.43 -4.54 -4.45
N GLY A 265 -16.59 -3.86 -4.50
CA GLY A 265 -17.64 -3.95 -3.48
C GLY A 265 -17.27 -3.28 -2.15
N PHE A 266 -16.27 -2.41 -2.14
CA PHE A 266 -15.81 -1.70 -0.95
C PHE A 266 -16.34 -0.26 -0.92
N GLU A 267 -16.91 0.11 0.21
CA GLU A 267 -17.22 1.51 0.49
C GLU A 267 -15.96 2.19 1.06
N VAL A 268 -15.64 3.34 0.48
CA VAL A 268 -14.57 4.24 0.92
C VAL A 268 -15.11 5.65 1.02
N PHE A 269 -14.61 6.42 1.98
CA PHE A 269 -15.13 7.75 2.24
C PHE A 269 -14.07 8.71 2.76
N ASP A 270 -14.44 9.99 2.82
CA ASP A 270 -13.60 11.04 3.36
C ASP A 270 -13.36 10.79 4.85
N TYR A 271 -12.12 10.91 5.28
CA TYR A 271 -11.78 10.93 6.70
C TYR A 271 -12.19 12.27 7.29
N GLY A 272 -12.88 12.26 8.42
CA GLY A 272 -13.35 13.46 9.07
C GLY A 272 -13.26 13.38 10.59
N ASN A 273 -13.23 14.54 11.25
CA ASN A 273 -13.31 14.62 12.69
C ASN A 273 -14.73 14.38 13.21
N PHE A 274 -14.81 14.07 14.49
CA PHE A 274 -16.06 13.93 15.21
C PHE A 274 -16.18 15.04 16.24
N VAL A 275 -17.38 15.60 16.33
CA VAL A 275 -17.77 16.54 17.38
C VAL A 275 -18.84 15.91 18.26
N SER A 276 -18.91 16.31 19.52
CA SER A 276 -20.00 15.90 20.39
C SER A 276 -21.18 16.84 20.21
N ASP A 277 -22.33 16.30 19.83
CA ASP A 277 -23.60 17.02 19.77
C ASP A 277 -24.40 16.95 21.09
N GLY A 278 -23.80 16.43 22.14
CA GLY A 278 -24.45 16.18 23.44
C GLY A 278 -25.23 14.86 23.51
N ARG A 279 -25.33 14.12 22.41
CA ARG A 279 -25.96 12.79 22.33
C ARG A 279 -24.93 11.70 22.01
N GLY A 280 -23.76 12.08 21.51
CA GLY A 280 -22.68 11.21 21.11
C GLY A 280 -21.69 11.92 20.18
N LEU A 281 -20.81 11.13 19.59
CA LEU A 281 -19.89 11.62 18.55
C LEU A 281 -20.61 11.59 17.20
N VAL A 282 -20.62 12.70 16.51
CA VAL A 282 -21.14 12.83 15.14
C VAL A 282 -20.05 13.39 14.23
N ALA A 283 -20.11 13.07 12.94
CA ALA A 283 -19.17 13.64 11.98
C ALA A 283 -19.31 15.16 11.96
N ASP A 284 -18.20 15.87 12.08
CA ASP A 284 -18.18 17.33 11.93
C ASP A 284 -18.21 17.68 10.44
N THR A 285 -19.37 18.14 9.98
CA THR A 285 -19.57 18.57 8.60
C THR A 285 -19.31 20.04 8.39
N THR A 286 -18.96 20.79 9.45
CA THR A 286 -18.79 22.26 9.40
C THR A 286 -17.33 22.67 9.22
N VAL A 287 -16.40 21.82 9.55
CA VAL A 287 -14.97 22.02 9.25
C VAL A 287 -14.61 21.24 7.99
N PRO A 288 -13.77 21.80 7.13
CA PRO A 288 -13.18 21.02 6.05
C PRO A 288 -12.42 19.88 6.68
N GLU A 289 -13.12 18.80 6.84
CA GLU A 289 -12.68 17.47 7.10
C GLU A 289 -11.36 17.33 7.86
N GLY A 290 -11.51 17.20 9.15
CA GLY A 290 -10.68 16.37 9.96
C GLY A 290 -9.22 16.72 10.11
N TRP A 291 -8.87 17.98 10.05
CA TRP A 291 -7.50 18.37 10.23
C TRP A 291 -7.31 19.08 11.54
N GLU A 292 -6.89 18.30 12.51
CA GLU A 292 -6.09 18.88 13.56
C GLU A 292 -4.70 19.17 12.96
N THR A 293 -4.39 20.44 12.89
CA THR A 293 -3.06 20.96 12.56
C THR A 293 -2.05 20.60 13.63
#